data_c35005604428c41331c808b6bf180865
#
_entry.id   c35005604428c41331c808b6bf180865
#
_cell.length_a   1.000
_cell.length_b   1.000
_cell.length_c   1.000
_cell.angle_alpha   90.00
_cell.angle_beta   90.00
_cell.angle_gamma   90.00
#
_symmetry.space_group_name_H-M   'P 1'
#
loop_
_entity.id
_entity.type
_entity.pdbx_description
1 polymer ?
#
loop_
_entity_poly.entity_id
_entity_poly.type
_entity_poly.pdbx_seq_one_letter_code
_entity_poly.pdbx_strand_id
1 'polypeptide(L)'
;MNILGIYGAIGWDGNIPYIVERMGNFWVHGSGATLIMNGKLKNAINEERFSRIKYDGTYPKLSIQHILDYNKLTNSDIDLVVYVCSSTEINFALKQSTYIEKKLQEYFPNCKVEFLAHHLAHSAATFYTSGFKEANILSFDGAGDYEHPSEDSGKWLTPHFKFSIGQDTLSQDNKICEVHTEFCGNAPMHNSFGNLYDICSLKTYNIKTKNVKDDHYVEQSEQHSYPGKIMGLAAFGDYQKVNLPEWFSLEKWENEFPQLQSNNADYSIMFARFNPDDLAAWMQHQFEKYLLLFLSNIPKKLKRDNLCLGGGCALNILANSKIIEQGI
;
A
#
# COMPACT_ATOMS: atom_id res chain seq x y z
N MET A 1 -11.34 -24.24 11.41
CA MET A 1 -10.20 -23.33 11.62
C MET A 1 -10.67 -21.90 11.45
N ASN A 2 -10.41 -21.07 12.46
CA ASN A 2 -10.75 -19.65 12.51
C ASN A 2 -9.46 -18.85 12.37
N ILE A 3 -9.33 -18.08 11.30
CA ILE A 3 -8.16 -17.29 11.00
C ILE A 3 -8.52 -15.82 11.12
N LEU A 4 -7.77 -15.09 11.93
CA LEU A 4 -7.93 -13.66 12.10
C LEU A 4 -6.75 -12.93 11.43
N GLY A 5 -7.04 -12.20 10.36
CA GLY A 5 -6.09 -11.28 9.73
C GLY A 5 -6.13 -9.93 10.46
N ILE A 6 -4.97 -9.39 10.78
CA ILE A 6 -4.83 -8.10 11.49
C ILE A 6 -3.83 -7.22 10.76
N TYR A 7 -4.22 -5.96 10.56
CA TYR A 7 -3.34 -4.87 10.19
C TYR A 7 -3.55 -3.69 11.13
N GLY A 8 -2.47 -3.16 11.71
CA GLY A 8 -2.54 -2.03 12.65
C GLY A 8 -1.35 -2.05 13.61
N ALA A 9 -1.06 -0.91 14.24
CA ALA A 9 0.06 -0.79 15.18
C ALA A 9 -0.21 -1.63 16.45
N ILE A 10 0.68 -2.55 16.77
CA ILE A 10 0.63 -3.30 18.04
C ILE A 10 1.59 -2.65 19.04
N GLY A 11 1.09 -2.39 20.22
CA GLY A 11 1.89 -1.92 21.34
C GLY A 11 1.71 -0.46 21.72
N TRP A 12 0.61 0.15 21.34
CA TRP A 12 0.27 1.55 21.63
C TRP A 12 -0.21 1.80 23.07
N ASP A 13 0.11 0.94 23.99
CA ASP A 13 -0.23 1.09 25.41
C ASP A 13 0.74 1.99 26.20
N GLY A 14 1.55 2.81 25.50
CA GLY A 14 2.45 3.79 26.11
C GLY A 14 3.80 3.24 26.57
N ASN A 15 4.08 1.95 26.41
CA ASN A 15 5.29 1.29 26.91
C ASN A 15 6.30 0.85 25.83
N ILE A 16 6.18 1.35 24.61
CA ILE A 16 7.08 0.95 23.52
C ILE A 16 8.25 1.93 23.41
N PRO A 17 9.45 1.39 23.11
CA PRO A 17 10.60 2.24 22.88
C PRO A 17 10.34 3.27 21.78
N TYR A 18 10.73 4.50 22.01
CA TYR A 18 10.62 5.73 21.20
C TYR A 18 10.68 5.57 19.67
N ILE A 19 11.33 4.54 19.15
CA ILE A 19 11.48 4.28 17.71
C ILE A 19 10.17 3.76 17.08
N VAL A 20 9.46 2.88 17.77
CA VAL A 20 8.17 2.33 17.29
C VAL A 20 7.06 3.37 17.45
N GLU A 21 7.11 4.16 18.53
CA GLU A 21 6.18 5.25 18.77
C GLU A 21 6.26 6.33 17.67
N ARG A 22 7.45 6.64 17.20
CA ARG A 22 7.66 7.64 16.15
C ARG A 22 7.49 7.10 14.73
N MET A 23 7.85 5.85 14.46
CA MET A 23 7.71 5.22 13.14
C MET A 23 6.34 4.57 12.94
N GLY A 24 5.74 3.99 13.98
CA GLY A 24 4.40 3.39 13.90
C GLY A 24 3.33 4.39 13.45
N ASN A 25 3.39 5.62 13.95
CA ASN A 25 2.47 6.69 13.56
C ASN A 25 2.64 7.20 12.12
N PHE A 26 3.81 7.01 11.53
CA PHE A 26 4.10 7.51 10.18
C PHE A 26 3.73 6.52 9.07
N TRP A 27 3.67 5.21 9.38
CA TRP A 27 3.62 4.17 8.36
C TRP A 27 2.39 3.27 8.43
N VAL A 28 1.71 3.22 9.56
CA VAL A 28 0.50 2.41 9.73
C VAL A 28 -0.74 3.28 9.64
N HIS A 29 -1.56 3.05 8.65
CA HIS A 29 -2.82 3.76 8.47
C HIS A 29 -3.88 2.80 7.93
N GLY A 30 -5.15 3.06 8.24
CA GLY A 30 -6.25 2.25 7.75
C GLY A 30 -6.27 0.85 8.37
N SER A 31 -5.98 0.76 9.68
CA SER A 31 -6.01 -0.52 10.41
C SER A 31 -7.36 -1.22 10.33
N GLY A 32 -7.34 -2.52 10.50
CA GLY A 32 -8.56 -3.31 10.42
C GLY A 32 -8.32 -4.79 10.74
N ALA A 33 -9.42 -5.53 10.77
CA ALA A 33 -9.40 -6.96 11.01
C ALA A 33 -10.30 -7.71 10.01
N THR A 34 -9.93 -8.96 9.75
CA THR A 34 -10.62 -9.86 8.82
C THR A 34 -10.74 -11.24 9.44
N LEU A 35 -11.91 -11.86 9.37
CA LEU A 35 -12.14 -13.22 9.83
C LEU A 35 -12.42 -14.15 8.66
N ILE A 36 -11.67 -15.25 8.61
CA ILE A 36 -11.91 -16.40 7.74
C ILE A 36 -12.29 -17.59 8.61
N MET A 37 -13.44 -18.20 8.38
CA MET A 37 -13.90 -19.38 9.06
C MET A 37 -14.09 -20.52 8.07
N ASN A 38 -13.42 -21.65 8.30
CA ASN A 38 -13.52 -22.83 7.44
C ASN A 38 -13.31 -22.50 5.95
N GLY A 39 -12.29 -21.71 5.65
CA GLY A 39 -11.93 -21.30 4.30
C GLY A 39 -12.85 -20.23 3.67
N LYS A 40 -13.79 -19.66 4.41
CA LYS A 40 -14.71 -18.63 3.91
C LYS A 40 -14.51 -17.30 4.62
N LEU A 41 -14.36 -16.25 3.84
CA LEU A 41 -14.37 -14.87 4.35
C LEU A 41 -15.72 -14.59 5.02
N LYS A 42 -15.69 -14.19 6.29
CA LYS A 42 -16.88 -13.84 7.08
C LYS A 42 -17.03 -12.33 7.26
N ASN A 43 -15.98 -11.68 7.68
CA ASN A 43 -15.97 -10.25 7.97
C ASN A 43 -14.64 -9.64 7.53
N ALA A 44 -14.70 -8.38 7.11
CA ALA A 44 -13.53 -7.52 6.92
C ALA A 44 -13.96 -6.10 7.28
N ILE A 45 -13.33 -5.50 8.27
CA ILE A 45 -13.77 -4.22 8.85
C ILE A 45 -12.56 -3.37 9.22
N ASN A 46 -12.57 -2.10 8.82
CA ASN A 46 -11.58 -1.11 9.23
C ASN A 46 -11.94 -0.50 10.58
N GLU A 47 -10.94 -0.25 11.40
CA GLU A 47 -11.08 0.33 12.75
C GLU A 47 -11.75 1.71 12.72
N GLU A 48 -11.48 2.52 11.70
CA GLU A 48 -12.09 3.85 11.52
C GLU A 48 -13.62 3.85 11.51
N ARG A 49 -14.26 2.70 11.20
CA ARG A 49 -15.73 2.57 11.22
C ARG A 49 -16.29 2.69 12.62
N PHE A 50 -15.50 2.31 13.62
CA PHE A 50 -15.86 2.36 15.03
C PHE A 50 -15.18 3.53 15.77
N SER A 51 -13.88 3.72 15.58
CA SER A 51 -13.12 4.77 16.26
C SER A 51 -13.52 6.18 15.78
N ARG A 52 -14.04 6.29 14.55
CA ARG A 52 -14.36 7.55 13.88
C ARG A 52 -13.16 8.44 13.60
N ILE A 53 -11.97 7.89 13.71
CA ILE A 53 -10.72 8.52 13.30
C ILE A 53 -10.41 8.05 11.89
N LYS A 54 -10.42 8.96 10.92
CA LYS A 54 -10.13 8.63 9.52
C LYS A 54 -8.70 8.13 9.38
N TYR A 55 -8.52 7.03 8.61
CA TYR A 55 -7.21 6.37 8.45
C TYR A 55 -6.57 5.90 9.77
N ASP A 56 -7.37 5.59 10.79
CA ASP A 56 -6.89 5.07 12.06
C ASP A 56 -5.88 3.93 11.84
N GLY A 57 -4.67 4.10 12.35
CA GLY A 57 -3.58 3.13 12.23
C GLY A 57 -3.33 2.35 13.53
N THR A 58 -4.12 2.57 14.57
CA THR A 58 -3.96 1.90 15.86
C THR A 58 -4.29 0.41 15.78
N TYR A 59 -3.99 -0.34 16.83
CA TYR A 59 -4.42 -1.73 16.93
C TYR A 59 -5.94 -1.83 16.80
N PRO A 60 -6.48 -2.65 15.87
CA PRO A 60 -7.90 -2.63 15.49
C PRO A 60 -8.78 -3.35 16.52
N LYS A 61 -8.74 -2.87 17.76
CA LYS A 61 -9.41 -3.49 18.90
C LYS A 61 -10.93 -3.57 18.75
N LEU A 62 -11.54 -2.47 18.27
CA LEU A 62 -13.00 -2.40 18.15
C LEU A 62 -13.49 -3.27 16.99
N SER A 63 -12.74 -3.31 15.88
CA SER A 63 -13.03 -4.18 14.73
C SER A 63 -12.93 -5.64 15.11
N ILE A 64 -11.89 -6.03 15.84
CA ILE A 64 -11.72 -7.40 16.36
C ILE A 64 -12.87 -7.76 17.29
N GLN A 65 -13.17 -6.92 18.27
CA GLN A 65 -14.26 -7.17 19.22
C GLN A 65 -15.59 -7.37 18.50
N HIS A 66 -15.91 -6.47 17.55
CA HIS A 66 -17.13 -6.59 16.75
C HIS A 66 -17.19 -7.90 15.95
N ILE A 67 -16.09 -8.30 15.32
CA ILE A 67 -15.99 -9.54 14.54
C ILE A 67 -16.25 -10.75 15.44
N LEU A 68 -15.63 -10.80 16.61
CA LEU A 68 -15.79 -11.90 17.55
C LEU A 68 -17.23 -11.98 18.06
N ASP A 69 -17.80 -10.87 18.52
CA ASP A 69 -19.17 -10.81 19.05
C ASP A 69 -20.19 -11.21 17.98
N TYR A 70 -20.05 -10.69 16.76
CA TYR A 70 -20.96 -10.99 15.65
C TYR A 70 -20.97 -12.48 15.28
N ASN A 71 -19.82 -13.14 15.35
CA ASN A 71 -19.68 -14.57 15.04
C ASN A 71 -19.81 -15.47 16.28
N LYS A 72 -20.09 -14.91 17.46
CA LYS A 72 -20.21 -15.61 18.74
C LYS A 72 -18.94 -16.40 19.10
N LEU A 73 -17.79 -15.78 18.85
CA LEU A 73 -16.47 -16.30 19.16
C LEU A 73 -15.86 -15.55 20.33
N THR A 74 -14.92 -16.21 20.99
CA THR A 74 -14.01 -15.64 21.98
C THR A 74 -12.60 -15.57 21.41
N ASN A 75 -11.71 -14.87 22.08
CA ASN A 75 -10.29 -14.83 21.71
C ASN A 75 -9.65 -16.24 21.67
N SER A 76 -10.14 -17.16 22.51
CA SER A 76 -9.63 -18.54 22.58
C SER A 76 -10.08 -19.42 21.41
N ASP A 77 -11.05 -18.97 20.62
CA ASP A 77 -11.57 -19.70 19.46
C ASP A 77 -10.77 -19.39 18.18
N ILE A 78 -9.77 -18.51 18.26
CA ILE A 78 -8.90 -18.18 17.13
C ILE A 78 -7.73 -19.16 17.06
N ASP A 79 -7.62 -19.87 15.94
CA ASP A 79 -6.59 -20.88 15.71
C ASP A 79 -5.31 -20.28 15.14
N LEU A 80 -5.44 -19.23 14.28
CA LEU A 80 -4.34 -18.59 13.59
C LEU A 80 -4.59 -17.08 13.51
N VAL A 81 -3.58 -16.30 13.88
CA VAL A 81 -3.51 -14.87 13.61
C VAL A 81 -2.51 -14.63 12.48
N VAL A 82 -2.94 -13.98 11.42
CA VAL A 82 -2.07 -13.50 10.35
C VAL A 82 -1.91 -12.00 10.53
N TYR A 83 -0.70 -11.58 10.87
CA TYR A 83 -0.36 -10.17 11.06
C TYR A 83 0.36 -9.64 9.83
N VAL A 84 -0.22 -8.60 9.22
CA VAL A 84 0.39 -7.93 8.07
C VAL A 84 1.28 -6.81 8.61
N CYS A 85 2.55 -6.84 8.26
CA CYS A 85 3.48 -5.78 8.63
C CYS A 85 4.36 -5.39 7.45
N SER A 86 4.76 -4.13 7.42
CA SER A 86 5.89 -3.72 6.59
C SER A 86 7.18 -4.18 7.24
N SER A 87 8.17 -4.61 6.46
CA SER A 87 9.41 -5.21 6.98
C SER A 87 10.29 -4.26 7.78
N THR A 88 10.03 -2.95 7.77
CA THR A 88 10.63 -2.04 8.76
C THR A 88 10.31 -2.47 10.17
N GLU A 89 9.12 -2.98 10.39
CA GLU A 89 8.74 -3.58 11.66
C GLU A 89 9.43 -4.92 11.86
N ILE A 90 9.58 -5.76 10.83
CA ILE A 90 10.22 -7.08 10.94
C ILE A 90 11.75 -6.98 11.09
N ASN A 91 12.43 -6.11 10.41
CA ASN A 91 13.91 -6.03 10.43
C ASN A 91 14.47 -5.28 11.64
N PHE A 92 13.79 -4.28 12.14
CA PHE A 92 13.95 -3.85 13.52
C PHE A 92 13.47 -4.94 14.49
N ALA A 93 12.63 -5.79 14.06
CA ALA A 93 11.82 -6.79 14.70
C ALA A 93 12.33 -8.22 14.63
N LEU A 94 13.52 -8.50 14.18
CA LEU A 94 14.12 -9.81 14.57
C LEU A 94 14.30 -9.88 16.10
N LYS A 95 14.32 -8.72 16.77
CA LYS A 95 14.04 -8.63 18.22
C LYS A 95 12.57 -8.32 18.54
N GLN A 96 11.73 -7.84 17.63
CA GLN A 96 10.35 -7.40 17.88
C GLN A 96 9.28 -8.33 17.30
N SER A 97 9.57 -9.19 16.30
CA SER A 97 8.65 -10.26 15.91
C SER A 97 8.27 -11.12 17.12
N THR A 98 9.24 -11.42 17.98
CA THR A 98 8.99 -12.10 19.25
C THR A 98 8.13 -11.26 20.20
N TYR A 99 8.19 -9.93 20.17
CA TYR A 99 7.33 -9.07 20.97
C TYR A 99 5.90 -9.03 20.44
N ILE A 100 5.74 -8.79 19.13
CA ILE A 100 4.42 -8.78 18.46
C ILE A 100 3.75 -10.15 18.62
N GLU A 101 4.48 -11.23 18.38
CA GLU A 101 3.98 -12.58 18.56
C GLU A 101 3.50 -12.83 20.01
N LYS A 102 4.31 -12.46 21.00
CA LYS A 102 3.92 -12.58 22.43
C LYS A 102 2.69 -11.74 22.74
N LYS A 103 2.61 -10.51 22.24
CA LYS A 103 1.43 -9.65 22.46
C LYS A 103 0.19 -10.22 21.81
N LEU A 104 0.28 -10.75 20.59
CA LEU A 104 -0.85 -11.44 19.95
C LEU A 104 -1.26 -12.69 20.70
N GLN A 105 -0.32 -13.46 21.25
CA GLN A 105 -0.60 -14.63 22.06
C GLN A 105 -1.20 -14.28 23.44
N GLU A 106 -0.89 -13.10 24.01
CA GLU A 106 -1.58 -12.59 25.21
C GLU A 106 -3.07 -12.34 24.92
N TYR A 107 -3.40 -11.81 23.72
CA TYR A 107 -4.80 -11.58 23.31
C TYR A 107 -5.49 -12.86 22.84
N PHE A 108 -4.79 -13.76 22.16
CA PHE A 108 -5.30 -14.99 21.54
C PHE A 108 -4.48 -16.19 22.02
N PRO A 109 -4.77 -16.72 23.20
CA PRO A 109 -3.86 -17.66 23.89
C PRO A 109 -3.65 -18.99 23.17
N ASN A 110 -4.56 -19.40 22.29
CA ASN A 110 -4.49 -20.68 21.58
C ASN A 110 -4.01 -20.54 20.12
N CYS A 111 -3.70 -19.32 19.66
CA CYS A 111 -3.39 -19.09 18.27
C CYS A 111 -1.92 -19.38 17.92
N LYS A 112 -1.71 -19.78 16.67
CA LYS A 112 -0.43 -19.58 16.00
C LYS A 112 -0.39 -18.14 15.45
N VAL A 113 0.80 -17.58 15.31
CA VAL A 113 1.00 -16.27 14.69
C VAL A 113 1.87 -16.43 13.45
N GLU A 114 1.40 -15.89 12.34
CA GLU A 114 2.12 -15.84 11.07
C GLU A 114 2.22 -14.38 10.61
N PHE A 115 3.36 -14.04 10.03
CA PHE A 115 3.59 -12.72 9.47
C PHE A 115 3.47 -12.76 7.96
N LEU A 116 2.77 -11.79 7.38
CA LEU A 116 2.54 -11.72 5.94
C LEU A 116 3.12 -10.43 5.38
N ALA A 117 3.89 -10.57 4.30
CA ALA A 117 4.47 -9.43 3.59
C ALA A 117 3.39 -8.51 3.01
N HIS A 118 3.62 -7.20 3.06
CA HIS A 118 2.67 -6.16 2.71
C HIS A 118 2.08 -6.33 1.30
N HIS A 119 2.91 -6.38 0.27
CA HIS A 119 2.44 -6.56 -1.11
C HIS A 119 1.79 -7.93 -1.37
N LEU A 120 2.22 -8.98 -0.66
CA LEU A 120 1.58 -10.29 -0.75
C LEU A 120 0.17 -10.25 -0.15
N ALA A 121 -0.02 -9.50 0.95
CA ALA A 121 -1.34 -9.28 1.53
C ALA A 121 -2.29 -8.58 0.55
N HIS A 122 -1.83 -7.51 -0.13
CA HIS A 122 -2.62 -6.85 -1.18
C HIS A 122 -2.94 -7.78 -2.34
N SER A 123 -1.96 -8.55 -2.82
CA SER A 123 -2.15 -9.50 -3.91
C SER A 123 -3.14 -10.60 -3.56
N ALA A 124 -3.01 -11.18 -2.37
CA ALA A 124 -3.93 -12.19 -1.86
C ALA A 124 -5.36 -11.63 -1.71
N ALA A 125 -5.49 -10.46 -1.10
CA ALA A 125 -6.78 -9.83 -0.87
C ALA A 125 -7.52 -9.60 -2.20
N THR A 126 -6.85 -9.09 -3.22
CA THR A 126 -7.49 -8.79 -4.50
C THR A 126 -7.79 -10.04 -5.32
N PHE A 127 -6.87 -11.01 -5.37
CA PHE A 127 -7.05 -12.21 -6.17
C PHE A 127 -8.09 -13.17 -5.59
N TYR A 128 -7.97 -13.54 -4.30
CA TYR A 128 -8.88 -14.52 -3.70
C TYR A 128 -10.31 -14.02 -3.51
N THR A 129 -10.53 -12.71 -3.53
CA THR A 129 -11.87 -12.12 -3.48
C THR A 129 -12.46 -11.80 -4.86
N SER A 130 -11.67 -11.86 -5.94
CA SER A 130 -12.12 -11.55 -7.29
C SER A 130 -13.04 -12.61 -7.89
N GLY A 131 -12.91 -13.86 -7.48
CA GLY A 131 -13.57 -15.00 -8.10
C GLY A 131 -12.93 -15.46 -9.42
N PHE A 132 -11.83 -14.85 -9.85
CA PHE A 132 -11.10 -15.27 -11.04
C PHE A 132 -10.32 -16.56 -10.79
N LYS A 133 -10.28 -17.43 -11.80
CA LYS A 133 -9.43 -18.64 -11.77
C LYS A 133 -7.98 -18.32 -12.10
N GLU A 134 -7.77 -17.30 -12.92
CA GLU A 134 -6.46 -16.82 -13.32
C GLU A 134 -6.51 -15.30 -13.54
N ALA A 135 -5.49 -14.58 -13.09
CA ALA A 135 -5.38 -13.15 -13.28
C ALA A 135 -3.92 -12.68 -13.20
N ASN A 136 -3.62 -11.60 -13.88
CA ASN A 136 -2.50 -10.75 -13.48
C ASN A 136 -2.87 -10.00 -12.20
N ILE A 137 -1.91 -9.81 -11.34
CA ILE A 137 -2.10 -9.07 -10.09
C ILE A 137 -1.04 -7.98 -10.04
N LEU A 138 -1.47 -6.73 -9.97
CA LEU A 138 -0.59 -5.60 -9.71
C LEU A 138 -0.92 -5.05 -8.32
N SER A 139 -0.01 -5.29 -7.38
CA SER A 139 -0.02 -4.63 -6.07
C SER A 139 0.93 -3.45 -6.14
N PHE A 140 0.42 -2.22 -6.00
CA PHE A 140 1.21 -0.98 -6.07
C PHE A 140 0.78 0.02 -5.02
N ASP A 141 1.78 0.61 -4.35
CA ASP A 141 1.56 1.42 -3.16
C ASP A 141 2.61 2.53 -3.02
N GLY A 142 2.52 3.32 -1.96
CA GLY A 142 3.54 4.29 -1.59
C GLY A 142 4.83 3.62 -1.16
N ALA A 143 4.72 2.57 -0.36
CA ALA A 143 5.83 1.76 0.12
C ALA A 143 5.35 0.32 0.34
N GLY A 144 6.28 -0.59 0.51
CA GLY A 144 6.03 -1.97 0.92
C GLY A 144 7.04 -2.38 1.97
N ASP A 145 7.31 -3.67 2.04
CA ASP A 145 8.33 -4.19 2.93
C ASP A 145 9.71 -3.66 2.55
N TYR A 146 10.50 -3.30 3.54
CA TYR A 146 11.90 -2.94 3.30
C TYR A 146 12.72 -4.22 3.15
N GLU A 147 13.46 -4.34 2.07
CA GLU A 147 14.52 -5.34 1.99
C GLU A 147 15.80 -4.83 2.65
N HIS A 148 16.57 -5.75 3.20
CA HIS A 148 17.88 -5.42 3.80
C HIS A 148 18.70 -4.57 2.84
N PRO A 149 19.37 -3.52 3.34
CA PRO A 149 20.33 -2.81 2.52
C PRO A 149 21.34 -3.85 2.01
N SER A 150 21.62 -3.80 0.71
CA SER A 150 22.79 -4.51 0.21
C SER A 150 23.98 -4.04 1.04
N GLU A 151 24.79 -4.96 1.55
CA GLU A 151 25.94 -4.65 2.42
C GLU A 151 26.83 -3.54 1.84
N ASP A 152 26.81 -3.36 0.51
CA ASP A 152 27.62 -2.39 -0.22
C ASP A 152 27.05 -0.97 -0.30
N SER A 153 25.76 -0.73 -0.11
CA SER A 153 25.17 0.59 -0.39
C SER A 153 24.66 1.36 0.82
N GLY A 154 24.41 0.70 1.94
CA GLY A 154 23.82 1.33 3.14
C GLY A 154 22.45 1.99 2.91
N LYS A 155 21.81 1.75 1.76
CA LYS A 155 20.53 2.36 1.39
C LYS A 155 19.40 1.35 1.58
N TRP A 156 18.33 1.81 2.21
CA TRP A 156 17.09 1.04 2.35
C TRP A 156 16.31 1.11 1.03
N LEU A 157 16.05 -0.05 0.44
CA LEU A 157 15.21 -0.19 -0.73
C LEU A 157 13.87 -0.77 -0.30
N THR A 158 12.79 -0.25 -0.85
CA THR A 158 11.43 -0.77 -0.63
C THR A 158 10.76 -1.03 -1.96
N PRO A 159 10.20 -2.22 -2.17
CA PRO A 159 9.37 -2.45 -3.33
C PRO A 159 8.13 -1.55 -3.24
N HIS A 160 7.82 -0.86 -4.32
CA HIS A 160 6.62 -0.05 -4.40
C HIS A 160 5.56 -0.68 -5.30
N PHE A 161 5.90 -1.75 -5.98
CA PHE A 161 4.91 -2.63 -6.59
C PHE A 161 5.43 -4.07 -6.72
N LYS A 162 4.49 -5.00 -6.81
CA LYS A 162 4.70 -6.38 -7.23
C LYS A 162 3.73 -6.73 -8.33
N PHE A 163 4.24 -7.36 -9.37
CA PHE A 163 3.45 -7.99 -10.41
C PHE A 163 3.48 -9.50 -10.22
N SER A 164 2.32 -10.11 -10.14
CA SER A 164 2.18 -11.54 -9.87
C SER A 164 1.16 -12.16 -10.81
N ILE A 165 1.18 -13.48 -10.94
CA ILE A 165 0.13 -14.25 -11.61
C ILE A 165 -0.57 -15.08 -10.54
N GLY A 166 -1.87 -14.89 -10.40
CA GLY A 166 -2.73 -15.74 -9.60
C GLY A 166 -3.32 -16.86 -10.44
N GLN A 167 -3.26 -18.08 -9.94
CA GLN A 167 -3.89 -19.24 -10.56
C GLN A 167 -4.62 -20.05 -9.49
N ASP A 168 -5.92 -20.28 -9.73
CA ASP A 168 -6.72 -21.22 -8.95
C ASP A 168 -6.57 -22.61 -9.60
N THR A 169 -5.58 -23.36 -9.14
CA THR A 169 -5.41 -24.76 -9.56
C THR A 169 -6.17 -25.65 -8.58
N LEU A 170 -7.27 -26.19 -9.00
CA LEU A 170 -8.15 -27.11 -8.25
C LEU A 170 -7.45 -28.38 -7.70
N SER A 171 -6.19 -28.60 -7.99
CA SER A 171 -5.46 -29.82 -7.61
C SER A 171 -4.31 -29.61 -6.61
N GLN A 172 -3.83 -28.42 -6.40
CA GLN A 172 -2.75 -28.13 -5.46
C GLN A 172 -2.81 -26.64 -5.10
N ASP A 173 -2.90 -26.33 -3.83
CA ASP A 173 -2.73 -25.02 -3.20
C ASP A 173 -2.85 -23.80 -4.13
N ASN A 174 -3.89 -22.99 -3.95
CA ASN A 174 -4.00 -21.71 -4.62
C ASN A 174 -2.70 -20.94 -4.44
N LYS A 175 -1.93 -20.75 -5.51
CA LYS A 175 -0.64 -20.08 -5.45
C LYS A 175 -0.71 -18.74 -6.17
N ILE A 176 -0.37 -17.69 -5.46
CA ILE A 176 0.00 -16.43 -6.08
C ILE A 176 1.47 -16.59 -6.48
N CYS A 177 1.71 -16.79 -7.78
CA CYS A 177 3.06 -16.88 -8.31
C CYS A 177 3.60 -15.45 -8.47
N GLU A 178 4.60 -15.10 -7.70
CA GLU A 178 5.34 -13.86 -7.86
C GLU A 178 6.16 -13.93 -9.15
N VAL A 179 5.92 -12.98 -10.07
CA VAL A 179 6.59 -12.97 -11.36
C VAL A 179 7.69 -11.92 -11.40
N HIS A 180 7.47 -10.78 -10.77
CA HIS A 180 8.40 -9.67 -10.77
C HIS A 180 8.19 -8.77 -9.56
N THR A 181 9.28 -8.34 -8.97
CA THR A 181 9.30 -7.31 -7.94
C THR A 181 10.24 -6.22 -8.40
N GLU A 182 9.78 -4.97 -8.43
CA GLU A 182 10.63 -3.84 -8.73
C GLU A 182 10.86 -2.99 -7.48
N PHE A 183 12.09 -2.52 -7.36
CA PHE A 183 12.54 -1.67 -6.28
C PHE A 183 12.74 -0.26 -6.83
N CYS A 184 12.60 0.73 -5.99
CA CYS A 184 12.95 2.12 -6.30
C CYS A 184 14.43 2.32 -6.70
N GLY A 185 15.14 1.29 -7.10
CA GLY A 185 16.54 1.32 -7.51
C GLY A 185 17.40 2.05 -6.49
N ASN A 186 18.22 3.01 -6.94
CA ASN A 186 19.01 3.88 -6.08
C ASN A 186 18.24 5.11 -5.55
N ALA A 187 16.93 5.17 -5.74
CA ALA A 187 16.13 6.29 -5.30
C ALA A 187 15.85 6.23 -3.80
N PRO A 188 15.86 7.36 -3.10
CA PRO A 188 15.36 7.45 -1.74
C PRO A 188 13.89 7.01 -1.69
N MET A 189 13.42 6.55 -0.52
CA MET A 189 12.06 6.10 -0.23
C MET A 189 10.91 6.94 -0.83
N HIS A 190 11.19 8.16 -1.23
CA HIS A 190 10.23 9.17 -1.66
C HIS A 190 9.84 9.10 -3.14
N ASN A 191 10.37 8.16 -3.92
CA ASN A 191 10.24 8.18 -5.38
C ASN A 191 9.41 7.01 -5.95
N SER A 192 8.52 6.40 -5.16
CA SER A 192 7.52 5.47 -5.66
C SER A 192 6.32 6.21 -6.29
N PHE A 193 5.49 5.51 -7.06
CA PHE A 193 4.22 6.05 -7.59
C PHE A 193 3.38 6.69 -6.48
N GLY A 194 3.11 5.93 -5.42
CA GLY A 194 2.28 6.38 -4.32
C GLY A 194 2.91 7.50 -3.53
N ASN A 195 4.19 7.40 -3.17
CA ASN A 195 4.87 8.44 -2.41
C ASN A 195 5.02 9.74 -3.19
N LEU A 196 5.37 9.69 -4.50
CA LEU A 196 5.40 10.89 -5.32
C LEU A 196 4.03 11.57 -5.38
N TYR A 197 2.98 10.77 -5.56
CA TYR A 197 1.62 11.30 -5.59
C TYR A 197 1.23 11.89 -4.23
N ASP A 198 1.56 11.23 -3.11
CA ASP A 198 1.23 11.69 -1.76
C ASP A 198 1.97 13.00 -1.40
N ILE A 199 3.29 13.04 -1.58
CA ILE A 199 4.11 14.22 -1.31
C ILE A 199 3.67 15.40 -2.19
N CYS A 200 3.48 15.16 -3.48
CA CYS A 200 3.02 16.19 -4.39
C CYS A 200 1.60 16.66 -4.04
N SER A 201 0.73 15.75 -3.58
CA SER A 201 -0.63 16.07 -3.16
C SER A 201 -0.64 17.00 -1.95
N LEU A 202 0.18 16.71 -0.93
CA LEU A 202 0.33 17.58 0.23
C LEU A 202 0.78 18.98 -0.16
N LYS A 203 1.82 19.10 -1.00
CA LYS A 203 2.33 20.40 -1.46
C LYS A 203 1.28 21.16 -2.27
N THR A 204 0.63 20.52 -3.22
CA THR A 204 -0.41 21.12 -4.04
C THR A 204 -1.58 21.61 -3.21
N TYR A 205 -2.03 20.80 -2.24
CA TYR A 205 -3.11 21.18 -1.32
C TYR A 205 -2.75 22.39 -0.46
N ASN A 206 -1.54 22.43 0.08
CA ASN A 206 -1.06 23.56 0.88
C ASN A 206 -1.01 24.86 0.06
N ILE A 207 -0.56 24.80 -1.20
CA ILE A 207 -0.58 25.97 -2.11
C ILE A 207 -2.03 26.42 -2.36
N LYS A 208 -2.93 25.48 -2.67
CA LYS A 208 -4.35 25.77 -2.95
C LYS A 208 -5.07 26.43 -1.78
N THR A 209 -4.84 25.95 -0.58
CA THR A 209 -5.52 26.43 0.62
C THR A 209 -4.84 27.61 1.29
N LYS A 210 -3.65 28.00 0.81
CA LYS A 210 -2.77 28.99 1.45
C LYS A 210 -2.44 28.65 2.90
N ASN A 211 -2.56 27.40 3.27
CA ASN A 211 -2.17 26.90 4.59
C ASN A 211 -0.67 26.63 4.58
N VAL A 212 0.09 27.57 5.10
CA VAL A 212 1.52 27.35 5.42
C VAL A 212 1.56 26.65 6.78
N LYS A 213 1.01 25.45 6.88
CA LYS A 213 1.33 24.59 8.02
C LYS A 213 2.73 24.03 7.77
N ASP A 214 3.58 24.13 8.77
CA ASP A 214 4.91 23.53 8.76
C ASP A 214 4.76 22.04 8.38
N ASP A 215 5.45 21.59 7.36
CA ASP A 215 5.32 20.23 6.78
C ASP A 215 5.49 19.08 7.80
N HIS A 216 5.92 19.39 9.01
CA HIS A 216 6.19 18.43 10.07
C HIS A 216 5.02 18.15 11.03
N TYR A 217 3.88 18.84 10.90
CA TYR A 217 2.79 18.76 11.89
C TYR A 217 1.39 18.60 11.31
N VAL A 218 1.27 18.07 10.08
CA VAL A 218 -0.04 17.65 9.60
C VAL A 218 -0.40 16.34 10.28
N GLU A 219 -1.56 16.28 10.96
CA GLU A 219 -2.05 15.00 11.50
C GLU A 219 -2.09 13.96 10.37
N GLN A 220 -1.61 12.76 10.63
CA GLN A 220 -1.50 11.68 9.62
C GLN A 220 -2.81 11.39 8.93
N SER A 221 -3.90 11.38 9.69
CA SER A 221 -5.25 11.19 9.15
C SER A 221 -5.60 12.25 8.10
N GLU A 222 -5.05 13.46 8.24
CA GLU A 222 -5.26 14.54 7.28
C GLU A 222 -4.40 14.33 6.02
N GLN A 223 -3.13 13.97 6.18
CA GLN A 223 -2.18 13.76 5.08
C GLN A 223 -2.67 12.69 4.10
N HIS A 224 -3.05 11.51 4.57
CA HIS A 224 -3.55 10.42 3.72
C HIS A 224 -4.87 10.75 2.99
N SER A 225 -5.53 11.84 3.33
CA SER A 225 -6.72 12.30 2.61
C SER A 225 -6.42 13.14 1.36
N TYR A 226 -5.20 13.68 1.24
CA TYR A 226 -4.86 14.60 0.15
C TYR A 226 -4.80 13.96 -1.23
N PRO A 227 -4.26 12.76 -1.42
CA PRO A 227 -4.27 12.10 -2.73
C PRO A 227 -5.66 12.04 -3.37
N GLY A 228 -6.67 11.65 -2.62
CA GLY A 228 -8.05 11.62 -3.13
C GLY A 228 -8.63 13.01 -3.45
N LYS A 229 -8.29 14.03 -2.66
CA LYS A 229 -8.71 15.41 -2.91
C LYS A 229 -8.05 15.97 -4.16
N ILE A 230 -6.76 15.71 -4.34
CA ILE A 230 -6.00 16.15 -5.52
C ILE A 230 -6.44 15.41 -6.78
N MET A 231 -6.73 14.12 -6.69
CA MET A 231 -7.34 13.37 -7.80
C MET A 231 -8.64 14.04 -8.28
N GLY A 232 -9.51 14.48 -7.35
CA GLY A 232 -10.71 15.24 -7.71
C GLY A 232 -10.43 16.63 -8.28
N LEU A 233 -9.38 17.31 -7.77
CA LEU A 233 -8.98 18.63 -8.24
C LEU A 233 -8.42 18.60 -9.67
N ALA A 234 -7.83 17.50 -10.10
CA ALA A 234 -7.25 17.31 -11.42
C ALA A 234 -8.24 17.58 -12.57
N ALA A 235 -9.53 17.41 -12.33
CA ALA A 235 -10.58 17.68 -13.31
C ALA A 235 -10.73 19.18 -13.68
N PHE A 236 -10.17 20.09 -12.88
CA PHE A 236 -10.29 21.54 -13.08
C PHE A 236 -9.01 22.17 -13.68
N GLY A 237 -7.96 21.40 -13.84
CA GLY A 237 -6.67 21.87 -14.32
C GLY A 237 -6.35 21.42 -15.75
N ASP A 238 -5.27 21.99 -16.27
CA ASP A 238 -4.70 21.67 -17.57
C ASP A 238 -3.23 21.26 -17.40
N TYR A 239 -2.96 19.96 -17.54
CA TYR A 239 -1.62 19.41 -17.35
C TYR A 239 -0.57 19.96 -18.35
N GLN A 240 -1.01 20.47 -19.52
CA GLN A 240 -0.11 21.01 -20.54
C GLN A 240 0.52 22.34 -20.13
N LYS A 241 -0.03 23.02 -19.14
CA LYS A 241 0.52 24.25 -18.57
C LYS A 241 1.68 24.04 -17.61
N VAL A 242 1.96 22.77 -17.26
CA VAL A 242 3.00 22.42 -16.30
C VAL A 242 4.20 21.81 -17.03
N ASN A 243 5.31 22.52 -17.06
CA ASN A 243 6.54 22.10 -17.70
C ASN A 243 7.57 21.57 -16.69
N LEU A 244 7.15 20.66 -15.83
CA LEU A 244 8.03 19.98 -14.89
C LEU A 244 8.66 18.73 -15.53
N PRO A 245 9.83 18.28 -15.03
CA PRO A 245 10.39 17.00 -15.41
C PRO A 245 9.36 15.88 -15.15
N GLU A 246 9.32 14.88 -16.03
CA GLU A 246 8.47 13.71 -15.82
C GLU A 246 8.88 12.93 -14.58
N TRP A 247 7.93 12.27 -13.91
CA TRP A 247 8.23 11.49 -12.70
C TRP A 247 9.16 10.32 -12.96
N PHE A 248 8.96 9.66 -14.09
CA PHE A 248 9.72 8.47 -14.46
C PHE A 248 10.24 8.58 -15.89
N SER A 249 11.30 7.85 -16.17
CA SER A 249 11.73 7.50 -17.51
C SER A 249 11.59 5.99 -17.70
N LEU A 250 11.25 5.58 -18.92
CA LEU A 250 11.30 4.19 -19.31
C LEU A 250 12.70 3.85 -19.76
N GLU A 251 13.42 3.01 -19.00
CA GLU A 251 14.68 2.47 -19.46
C GLU A 251 14.48 1.22 -20.31
N LYS A 252 15.37 1.01 -21.26
CA LYS A 252 15.39 -0.22 -22.07
C LYS A 252 15.86 -1.39 -21.21
N TRP A 253 15.11 -2.43 -21.27
CA TRP A 253 15.21 -3.67 -20.53
C TRP A 253 16.37 -4.56 -20.93
N GLU A 254 17.10 -5.02 -19.92
CA GLU A 254 17.97 -6.16 -20.10
C GLU A 254 17.23 -7.51 -19.96
N ASN A 255 16.05 -7.53 -19.28
CA ASN A 255 15.35 -8.75 -18.89
C ASN A 255 13.85 -8.84 -19.23
N GLU A 256 13.40 -8.23 -20.32
CA GLU A 256 12.01 -8.33 -20.81
C GLU A 256 10.91 -7.60 -19.99
N PHE A 257 11.22 -6.87 -18.90
CA PHE A 257 10.24 -6.09 -18.13
C PHE A 257 10.44 -4.57 -18.18
N PRO A 258 9.36 -3.67 -18.16
CA PRO A 258 9.51 -2.21 -18.09
C PRO A 258 10.16 -1.80 -16.77
N GLN A 259 11.32 -1.19 -16.80
CA GLN A 259 11.88 -0.50 -15.64
C GLN A 259 11.51 0.97 -15.72
N LEU A 260 10.79 1.45 -14.72
CA LEU A 260 10.51 2.86 -14.55
C LEU A 260 11.56 3.43 -13.60
N GLN A 261 12.49 4.21 -14.12
CA GLN A 261 13.41 4.95 -13.28
C GLN A 261 12.80 6.25 -12.84
N SER A 262 12.78 6.48 -11.53
CA SER A 262 12.31 7.75 -11.02
C SER A 262 13.27 8.87 -11.38
N ASN A 263 12.71 9.99 -11.78
CA ASN A 263 13.48 11.21 -12.02
C ASN A 263 13.74 11.87 -10.65
N ASN A 264 15.01 11.97 -10.23
CA ASN A 264 15.41 12.52 -8.92
C ASN A 264 15.22 14.05 -8.79
N ALA A 265 14.23 14.61 -9.47
CA ALA A 265 13.94 16.04 -9.38
C ALA A 265 13.29 16.40 -8.04
N ASP A 266 13.73 17.48 -7.42
CA ASP A 266 13.06 18.03 -6.24
C ASP A 266 11.82 18.81 -6.68
N TYR A 267 10.70 18.10 -6.80
CA TYR A 267 9.42 18.67 -7.19
C TYR A 267 8.88 19.68 -6.18
N SER A 268 9.25 19.56 -4.90
CA SER A 268 8.69 20.39 -3.84
C SER A 268 9.00 21.88 -4.02
N ILE A 269 10.20 22.20 -4.53
CA ILE A 269 10.64 23.58 -4.80
C ILE A 269 9.98 24.12 -6.07
N MET A 270 9.65 23.25 -7.02
CA MET A 270 9.17 23.66 -8.34
C MET A 270 7.68 23.99 -8.34
N PHE A 271 6.90 23.44 -7.44
CA PHE A 271 5.44 23.52 -7.43
C PHE A 271 4.90 24.94 -7.20
N ALA A 272 5.58 25.76 -6.39
CA ALA A 272 5.12 27.12 -6.07
C ALA A 272 4.94 28.04 -7.30
N ARG A 273 5.45 27.64 -8.47
CA ARG A 273 5.37 28.42 -9.71
C ARG A 273 4.10 28.19 -10.52
N PHE A 274 3.32 27.17 -10.19
CA PHE A 274 2.18 26.74 -10.99
C PHE A 274 0.86 26.90 -10.26
N ASN A 275 -0.21 26.95 -11.04
CA ASN A 275 -1.56 26.89 -10.48
C ASN A 275 -1.79 25.49 -9.86
N PRO A 276 -2.33 25.38 -8.63
CA PRO A 276 -2.59 24.10 -7.98
C PRO A 276 -3.49 23.15 -8.77
N ASP A 277 -4.46 23.67 -9.52
CA ASP A 277 -5.38 22.86 -10.31
C ASP A 277 -4.63 22.25 -11.51
N ASP A 278 -3.77 23.02 -12.16
CA ASP A 278 -2.91 22.54 -13.25
C ASP A 278 -1.88 21.53 -12.76
N LEU A 279 -1.31 21.74 -11.55
CA LEU A 279 -0.44 20.77 -10.88
C LEU A 279 -1.17 19.45 -10.60
N ALA A 280 -2.38 19.51 -10.08
CA ALA A 280 -3.18 18.34 -9.83
C ALA A 280 -3.45 17.54 -11.11
N ALA A 281 -3.80 18.24 -12.20
CA ALA A 281 -3.98 17.64 -13.51
C ALA A 281 -2.70 17.02 -14.06
N TRP A 282 -1.55 17.68 -13.88
CA TRP A 282 -0.26 17.16 -14.29
C TRP A 282 0.14 15.91 -13.52
N MET A 283 -0.02 15.91 -12.19
CA MET A 283 0.26 14.75 -11.35
C MET A 283 -0.59 13.54 -11.77
N GLN A 284 -1.89 13.75 -11.99
CA GLN A 284 -2.80 12.71 -12.44
C GLN A 284 -2.38 12.17 -13.81
N HIS A 285 -2.03 13.05 -14.73
CA HIS A 285 -1.51 12.67 -16.04
C HIS A 285 -0.22 11.84 -15.95
N GLN A 286 0.74 12.23 -15.08
CA GLN A 286 1.96 11.46 -14.87
C GLN A 286 1.65 10.05 -14.34
N PHE A 287 0.77 9.95 -13.36
CA PHE A 287 0.35 8.68 -12.78
C PHE A 287 -0.29 7.77 -13.84
N GLU A 288 -1.27 8.27 -14.58
CA GLU A 288 -1.96 7.53 -15.65
C GLU A 288 -0.98 7.08 -16.75
N LYS A 289 -0.17 8.00 -17.23
CA LYS A 289 0.82 7.73 -18.29
C LYS A 289 1.72 6.56 -17.95
N TYR A 290 2.31 6.58 -16.75
CA TYR A 290 3.30 5.57 -16.38
C TYR A 290 2.66 4.23 -15.98
N LEU A 291 1.48 4.25 -15.36
CA LEU A 291 0.73 3.02 -15.10
C LEU A 291 0.33 2.31 -16.39
N LEU A 292 -0.22 3.05 -17.35
CA LEU A 292 -0.61 2.50 -18.65
C LEU A 292 0.60 2.01 -19.45
N LEU A 293 1.68 2.77 -19.43
CA LEU A 293 2.93 2.39 -20.07
C LEU A 293 3.48 1.08 -19.48
N PHE A 294 3.46 0.93 -18.16
CA PHE A 294 3.84 -0.30 -17.48
C PHE A 294 2.97 -1.47 -17.94
N LEU A 295 1.66 -1.36 -17.81
CA LEU A 295 0.72 -2.45 -18.14
C LEU A 295 0.79 -2.83 -19.63
N SER A 296 0.93 -1.86 -20.52
CA SER A 296 1.03 -2.10 -21.97
C SER A 296 2.29 -2.89 -22.35
N ASN A 297 3.36 -2.72 -21.60
CA ASN A 297 4.65 -3.36 -21.87
C ASN A 297 4.86 -4.69 -21.14
N ILE A 298 3.86 -5.20 -20.42
CA ILE A 298 3.94 -6.54 -19.85
C ILE A 298 4.11 -7.57 -20.98
N PRO A 299 5.11 -8.46 -20.90
CA PRO A 299 5.35 -9.46 -21.91
C PRO A 299 4.13 -10.31 -22.20
N LYS A 300 3.83 -10.58 -23.49
CA LYS A 300 2.63 -11.34 -23.90
C LYS A 300 2.50 -12.70 -23.21
N LYS A 301 3.63 -13.39 -22.96
CA LYS A 301 3.66 -14.69 -22.26
C LYS A 301 3.12 -14.64 -20.82
N LEU A 302 3.13 -13.44 -20.21
CA LEU A 302 2.69 -13.21 -18.84
C LEU A 302 1.30 -12.59 -18.76
N LYS A 303 0.75 -12.09 -19.87
CA LYS A 303 -0.59 -11.50 -19.90
C LYS A 303 -1.66 -12.56 -19.64
N ARG A 304 -2.62 -12.17 -18.82
CA ARG A 304 -3.86 -12.88 -18.53
C ARG A 304 -5.04 -11.98 -18.88
N ASP A 305 -6.19 -12.59 -19.12
CA ASP A 305 -7.40 -11.87 -19.50
C ASP A 305 -7.98 -11.03 -18.36
N ASN A 306 -7.62 -11.37 -17.11
CA ASN A 306 -8.10 -10.68 -15.92
C ASN A 306 -6.95 -9.94 -15.24
N LEU A 307 -7.26 -8.78 -14.66
CA LEU A 307 -6.33 -7.95 -13.89
C LEU A 307 -6.93 -7.64 -12.52
N CYS A 308 -6.19 -7.96 -11.47
CA CYS A 308 -6.46 -7.55 -10.09
C CYS A 308 -5.53 -6.40 -9.70
N LEU A 309 -6.09 -5.35 -9.09
CA LEU A 309 -5.35 -4.19 -8.61
C LEU A 309 -5.44 -4.10 -7.08
N GLY A 310 -4.32 -3.95 -6.40
CA GLY A 310 -4.23 -3.83 -4.94
C GLY A 310 -3.26 -2.75 -4.49
N GLY A 311 -3.33 -2.36 -3.21
CA GLY A 311 -2.52 -1.29 -2.64
C GLY A 311 -3.19 0.09 -2.75
N GLY A 312 -2.60 1.08 -2.08
CA GLY A 312 -3.14 2.45 -2.01
C GLY A 312 -3.29 3.12 -3.36
N CYS A 313 -2.36 2.85 -4.29
CA CYS A 313 -2.41 3.39 -5.65
C CYS A 313 -3.61 2.87 -6.47
N ALA A 314 -4.12 1.67 -6.15
CA ALA A 314 -5.31 1.10 -6.79
C ALA A 314 -6.61 1.86 -6.47
N LEU A 315 -6.58 2.77 -5.50
CA LEU A 315 -7.70 3.68 -5.21
C LEU A 315 -7.83 4.83 -6.23
N ASN A 316 -6.87 4.97 -7.16
CA ASN A 316 -6.95 5.97 -8.21
C ASN A 316 -7.94 5.53 -9.30
N ILE A 317 -9.22 5.87 -9.12
CA ILE A 317 -10.31 5.47 -10.01
C ILE A 317 -10.18 6.04 -11.42
N LEU A 318 -9.55 7.21 -11.59
CA LEU A 318 -9.32 7.82 -12.91
C LEU A 318 -8.34 6.98 -13.73
N ALA A 319 -7.23 6.58 -13.12
CA ALA A 319 -6.27 5.71 -13.76
C ALA A 319 -6.85 4.31 -14.07
N ASN A 320 -7.64 3.75 -13.13
CA ASN A 320 -8.31 2.47 -13.35
C ASN A 320 -9.30 2.54 -14.54
N SER A 321 -10.03 3.65 -14.70
CA SER A 321 -10.91 3.85 -15.87
C SER A 321 -10.12 3.86 -17.17
N LYS A 322 -8.92 4.46 -17.19
CA LYS A 322 -8.06 4.49 -18.38
C LYS A 322 -7.55 3.10 -18.78
N ILE A 323 -7.29 2.21 -17.83
CA ILE A 323 -6.93 0.82 -18.13
C ILE A 323 -8.07 0.16 -18.94
N ILE A 324 -9.32 0.32 -18.48
CA ILE A 324 -10.50 -0.23 -19.14
C ILE A 324 -10.69 0.40 -20.54
N GLU A 325 -10.59 1.73 -20.66
CA GLU A 325 -10.75 2.45 -21.92
C GLU A 325 -9.73 2.02 -22.98
N GLN A 326 -8.53 1.62 -22.58
CA GLN A 326 -7.47 1.17 -23.48
C GLN A 326 -7.51 -0.33 -23.77
N GLY A 327 -8.38 -1.07 -23.12
CA GLY A 327 -8.51 -2.52 -23.33
C GLY A 327 -7.27 -3.31 -22.86
N ILE A 328 -6.62 -2.82 -21.80
CA ILE A 328 -5.43 -3.42 -21.21
C ILE A 328 -5.86 -4.48 -20.19
#